data_dc1d9952d3b5248c1c2617dcbc84d463
#
_entry.id   dc1d9952d3b5248c1c2617dcbc84d463
#
_cell.length_a   1.000
_cell.length_b   1.000
_cell.length_c   1.000
_cell.angle_alpha   90.00
_cell.angle_beta   90.00
_cell.angle_gamma   90.00
#
_symmetry.space_group_name_H-M   'P 1'
#
loop_
_entity.id
_entity.type
_entity.pdbx_description
1 polymer ?
#
loop_
_entity_poly.entity_id
_entity_poly.type
_entity_poly.pdbx_seq_one_letter_code
_entity_poly.pdbx_strand_id
1 'polypeptide(L)'
;IIKELDLKNITIHNKFIANEDVKNYFCACDLVVLPYKTATQSGVTQIAFHFEKPMLVTDVGGLAEIVKHGKSGYVCQPNPQSIADCLLDFCKNKTDFTESLMEEKKKFSWERMTESIKELYTKTLEK
;
A
#
# COMPACT_ATOMS: atom_id res chain seq x y z
N ILE A 1 -18.94 7.90 15.87
CA ILE A 1 -18.79 8.58 14.57
C ILE A 1 -19.57 7.83 13.49
N ILE A 2 -19.28 6.56 13.11
CA ILE A 2 -19.98 5.85 12.02
C ILE A 2 -21.49 5.80 12.27
N LYS A 3 -21.93 5.44 13.48
CA LYS A 3 -23.35 5.43 13.87
C LYS A 3 -23.95 6.83 13.94
N GLU A 4 -23.20 7.80 14.43
CA GLU A 4 -23.64 9.20 14.57
C GLU A 4 -23.86 9.86 13.20
N LEU A 5 -23.07 9.48 12.19
CA LEU A 5 -23.17 9.99 10.81
C LEU A 5 -24.08 9.13 9.92
N ASP A 6 -24.76 8.12 10.46
CA ASP A 6 -25.62 7.17 9.73
C ASP A 6 -24.98 6.61 8.44
N LEU A 7 -23.69 6.28 8.51
CA LEU A 7 -22.95 5.76 7.35
C LEU A 7 -23.33 4.30 7.10
N LYS A 8 -24.07 4.06 6.01
CA LYS A 8 -24.65 2.73 5.67
C LYS A 8 -23.73 1.86 4.82
N ASN A 9 -22.76 2.46 4.13
CA ASN A 9 -21.88 1.76 3.17
C ASN A 9 -20.53 1.36 3.79
N ILE A 10 -20.50 1.11 5.12
CA ILE A 10 -19.30 0.70 5.84
C ILE A 10 -19.52 -0.67 6.45
N THR A 11 -18.65 -1.61 6.10
CA THR A 11 -18.58 -2.92 6.73
C THR A 11 -17.35 -2.98 7.65
N ILE A 12 -17.55 -3.38 8.90
CA ILE A 12 -16.49 -3.49 9.89
C ILE A 12 -16.19 -4.97 10.17
N HIS A 13 -14.96 -5.38 9.89
CA HIS A 13 -14.44 -6.70 10.24
C HIS A 13 -13.44 -6.57 11.38
N ASN A 14 -13.92 -6.45 12.63
CA ASN A 14 -13.07 -6.35 13.82
C ASN A 14 -12.75 -7.76 14.37
N LYS A 15 -12.05 -8.56 13.55
CA LYS A 15 -11.59 -9.90 13.92
C LYS A 15 -10.28 -10.21 13.21
N PHE A 16 -9.57 -11.22 13.71
CA PHE A 16 -8.43 -11.76 12.98
C PHE A 16 -8.90 -12.33 11.63
N ILE A 17 -8.18 -12.01 10.58
CA ILE A 17 -8.42 -12.56 9.22
C ILE A 17 -7.43 -13.69 9.01
N ALA A 18 -7.92 -14.90 8.76
CA ALA A 18 -7.09 -16.05 8.47
C ALA A 18 -6.30 -15.84 7.16
N ASN A 19 -5.09 -16.41 7.07
CA ASN A 19 -4.21 -16.19 5.92
C ASN A 19 -4.87 -16.60 4.59
N GLU A 20 -5.65 -17.66 4.59
CA GLU A 20 -6.41 -18.14 3.43
C GLU A 20 -7.49 -17.18 2.96
N ASP A 21 -7.99 -16.31 3.85
CA ASP A 21 -9.02 -15.31 3.55
C ASP A 21 -8.45 -13.97 3.10
N VAL A 22 -7.19 -13.67 3.38
CA VAL A 22 -6.54 -12.39 3.03
C VAL A 22 -6.70 -12.08 1.54
N LYS A 23 -6.52 -13.06 0.67
CA LYS A 23 -6.70 -12.92 -0.78
C LYS A 23 -8.06 -12.39 -1.17
N ASN A 24 -9.12 -12.80 -0.45
CA ASN A 24 -10.48 -12.40 -0.78
C ASN A 24 -10.68 -10.90 -0.60
N TYR A 25 -10.10 -10.32 0.46
CA TYR A 25 -10.15 -8.88 0.71
C TYR A 25 -9.34 -8.09 -0.32
N PHE A 26 -8.10 -8.50 -0.58
CA PHE A 26 -7.25 -7.79 -1.52
C PHE A 26 -7.72 -7.94 -2.97
N CYS A 27 -8.24 -9.09 -3.37
CA CYS A 27 -8.79 -9.26 -4.72
C CYS A 27 -10.08 -8.46 -4.93
N ALA A 28 -10.89 -8.30 -3.88
CA ALA A 28 -12.16 -7.58 -3.96
C ALA A 28 -12.04 -6.06 -3.89
N CYS A 29 -10.93 -5.51 -3.36
CA CYS A 29 -10.78 -4.07 -3.21
C CYS A 29 -10.20 -3.42 -4.47
N ASP A 30 -10.56 -2.16 -4.72
CA ASP A 30 -10.00 -1.32 -5.77
C ASP A 30 -8.81 -0.49 -5.26
N LEU A 31 -8.79 -0.17 -3.97
CA LEU A 31 -7.77 0.65 -3.33
C LEU A 31 -7.56 0.19 -1.88
N VAL A 32 -6.31 0.08 -1.46
CA VAL A 32 -5.93 -0.18 -0.07
C VAL A 32 -5.62 1.15 0.61
N VAL A 33 -6.33 1.49 1.68
CA VAL A 33 -6.17 2.78 2.38
C VAL A 33 -5.53 2.58 3.75
N LEU A 34 -4.36 3.19 3.97
CA LEU A 34 -3.56 3.10 5.19
C LEU A 34 -3.38 4.50 5.82
N PRO A 35 -4.41 5.02 6.50
CA PRO A 35 -4.41 6.40 7.02
C PRO A 35 -3.71 6.47 8.38
N TYR A 36 -2.46 6.07 8.44
CA TYR A 36 -1.70 6.05 9.68
C TYR A 36 -1.39 7.48 10.16
N LYS A 37 -1.44 7.68 11.47
CA LYS A 37 -0.97 8.93 12.11
C LYS A 37 0.53 8.91 12.34
N THR A 38 1.06 7.71 12.63
CA THR A 38 2.49 7.43 12.80
C THR A 38 2.76 6.02 12.33
N ALA A 39 3.85 5.80 11.63
CA ALA A 39 4.32 4.47 11.23
C ALA A 39 5.82 4.51 11.00
N THR A 40 6.50 3.41 11.16
CA THR A 40 7.85 3.19 10.62
C THR A 40 7.75 2.54 9.25
N GLN A 41 7.09 1.41 9.17
CA GLN A 41 6.79 0.64 7.96
C GLN A 41 5.44 -0.07 8.13
N SER A 42 4.92 -0.67 7.06
CA SER A 42 3.71 -1.47 7.11
C SER A 42 3.85 -2.74 6.27
N GLY A 43 3.66 -3.90 6.89
CA GLY A 43 3.60 -5.18 6.17
C GLY A 43 2.42 -5.26 5.19
N VAL A 44 1.37 -4.47 5.42
CA VAL A 44 0.20 -4.41 4.52
C VAL A 44 0.58 -3.86 3.14
N THR A 45 1.58 -2.98 3.05
CA THR A 45 2.06 -2.46 1.76
C THR A 45 2.64 -3.57 0.89
N GLN A 46 3.37 -4.52 1.48
CA GLN A 46 3.94 -5.65 0.75
C GLN A 46 2.85 -6.60 0.23
N ILE A 47 1.80 -6.80 1.04
CA ILE A 47 0.65 -7.60 0.62
C ILE A 47 -0.09 -6.90 -0.52
N ALA A 48 -0.29 -5.59 -0.44
CA ALA A 48 -0.94 -4.81 -1.50
C ALA A 48 -0.14 -4.89 -2.82
N PHE A 49 1.19 -4.78 -2.79
CA PHE A 49 2.04 -5.00 -3.97
C PHE A 49 1.92 -6.43 -4.52
N HIS A 50 1.88 -7.45 -3.64
CA HIS A 50 1.70 -8.84 -4.07
C HIS A 50 0.41 -9.00 -4.89
N PHE A 51 -0.68 -8.39 -4.46
CA PHE A 51 -1.98 -8.41 -5.15
C PHE A 51 -2.16 -7.30 -6.19
N GLU A 52 -1.10 -6.53 -6.49
CA GLU A 52 -1.12 -5.44 -7.48
C GLU A 52 -2.25 -4.44 -7.22
N LYS A 53 -2.42 -4.08 -5.94
CA LYS A 53 -3.45 -3.12 -5.53
C LYS A 53 -2.83 -1.74 -5.27
N PRO A 54 -3.40 -0.68 -5.87
CA PRO A 54 -2.97 0.68 -5.56
C PRO A 54 -3.24 0.99 -4.09
N MET A 55 -2.42 1.86 -3.54
CA MET A 55 -2.50 2.23 -2.14
C MET A 55 -2.70 3.72 -1.97
N LEU A 56 -3.47 4.11 -0.96
CA LEU A 56 -3.45 5.46 -0.43
C LEU A 56 -2.82 5.40 0.96
N VAL A 57 -1.70 6.09 1.11
CA VAL A 57 -0.96 6.14 2.37
C VAL A 57 -0.79 7.59 2.84
N THR A 58 -0.69 7.78 4.13
CA THR A 58 -0.28 9.06 4.70
C THR A 58 1.24 9.22 4.66
N ASP A 59 1.71 10.44 4.50
CA ASP A 59 3.13 10.81 4.49
C ASP A 59 3.71 10.77 5.93
N VAL A 60 3.90 9.54 6.42
CA VAL A 60 4.46 9.27 7.76
C VAL A 60 5.44 8.11 7.69
N GLY A 61 6.56 8.24 8.38
CA GLY A 61 7.63 7.23 8.42
C GLY A 61 8.12 6.88 7.00
N GLY A 62 8.34 5.59 6.74
CA GLY A 62 8.83 5.09 5.44
C GLY A 62 7.74 4.80 4.40
N LEU A 63 6.46 5.16 4.65
CA LEU A 63 5.37 4.80 3.74
C LEU A 63 5.47 5.51 2.38
N ALA A 64 5.82 6.80 2.39
CA ALA A 64 6.02 7.58 1.16
C ALA A 64 7.27 7.17 0.36
N GLU A 65 8.21 6.48 0.99
CA GLU A 65 9.36 5.88 0.30
C GLU A 65 8.95 4.63 -0.49
N ILE A 66 8.00 3.87 0.04
CA ILE A 66 7.51 2.62 -0.53
C ILE A 66 6.44 2.88 -1.59
N VAL A 67 5.44 3.71 -1.26
CA VAL A 67 4.34 4.04 -2.18
C VAL A 67 4.69 5.32 -2.93
N LYS A 68 4.77 5.23 -4.26
CA LYS A 68 5.09 6.38 -5.11
C LYS A 68 3.80 7.05 -5.59
N HIS A 69 3.64 8.32 -5.22
CA HIS A 69 2.47 9.13 -5.63
C HIS A 69 2.32 9.15 -7.16
N GLY A 70 1.13 8.82 -7.65
CA GLY A 70 0.84 8.78 -9.09
C GLY A 70 1.40 7.56 -9.85
N LYS A 71 2.14 6.65 -9.18
CA LYS A 71 2.68 5.42 -9.78
C LYS A 71 2.12 4.16 -9.15
N SER A 72 2.21 4.02 -7.84
CA SER A 72 1.69 2.85 -7.13
C SER A 72 0.54 3.19 -6.18
N GLY A 73 0.07 4.43 -6.25
CA GLY A 73 -1.04 4.92 -5.45
C GLY A 73 -0.92 6.40 -5.13
N TYR A 74 -1.44 6.78 -3.99
CA TYR A 74 -1.50 8.15 -3.49
C TYR A 74 -0.75 8.28 -2.16
N VAL A 75 0.00 9.38 -2.03
CA VAL A 75 0.60 9.81 -0.77
C VAL A 75 -0.07 11.13 -0.38
N CYS A 76 -0.62 11.20 0.82
CA CYS A 76 -1.36 12.36 1.31
C CYS A 76 -0.89 12.79 2.70
N GLN A 77 -1.21 14.00 3.12
CA GLN A 77 -0.94 14.46 4.47
C GLN A 77 -1.80 13.71 5.49
N PRO A 78 -1.33 13.48 6.74
CA PRO A 78 -2.06 12.74 7.76
C PRO A 78 -3.20 13.57 8.39
N ASN A 79 -4.09 14.08 7.54
CA ASN A 79 -5.27 14.80 7.94
C ASN A 79 -6.50 14.38 7.11
N PRO A 80 -7.71 14.50 7.66
CA PRO A 80 -8.92 14.02 7.01
C PRO A 80 -9.19 14.63 5.63
N GLN A 81 -8.90 15.93 5.45
CA GLN A 81 -9.15 16.63 4.19
C GLN A 81 -8.27 16.07 3.07
N SER A 82 -6.96 15.96 3.29
CA SER A 82 -6.03 15.44 2.29
C SER A 82 -6.33 13.98 1.90
N ILE A 83 -6.75 13.16 2.89
CA ILE A 83 -7.18 11.78 2.63
C ILE A 83 -8.44 11.77 1.76
N ALA A 84 -9.44 12.61 2.09
CA ALA A 84 -10.67 12.70 1.31
C ALA A 84 -10.42 13.19 -0.12
N ASP A 85 -9.56 14.19 -0.30
CA ASP A 85 -9.22 14.73 -1.62
C ASP A 85 -8.57 13.65 -2.51
N CYS A 86 -7.63 12.88 -1.97
CA CYS A 86 -7.00 11.77 -2.71
C CYS A 86 -8.01 10.64 -3.03
N LEU A 87 -8.94 10.32 -2.13
CA LEU A 87 -9.99 9.34 -2.39
C LEU A 87 -10.92 9.80 -3.50
N LEU A 88 -11.32 11.08 -3.48
CA LEU A 88 -12.16 11.66 -4.52
C LEU A 88 -11.45 11.68 -5.88
N ASP A 89 -10.15 11.99 -5.88
CA ASP A 89 -9.33 11.96 -7.10
C ASP A 89 -9.25 10.55 -7.68
N PHE A 90 -8.98 9.55 -6.86
CA PHE A 90 -8.99 8.14 -7.26
C PHE A 90 -10.33 7.74 -7.91
N CYS A 91 -11.46 8.08 -7.27
CA CYS A 91 -12.79 7.75 -7.76
C CYS A 91 -13.13 8.44 -9.09
N LYS A 92 -12.65 9.68 -9.29
CA LYS A 92 -12.94 10.49 -10.49
C LYS A 92 -12.07 10.09 -11.68
N ASN A 93 -10.76 9.94 -11.45
CA ASN A 93 -9.79 9.82 -12.54
C ASN A 93 -9.61 8.38 -13.01
N LYS A 94 -9.99 7.38 -12.20
CA LYS A 94 -9.86 5.94 -12.52
C LYS A 94 -8.47 5.61 -13.08
N THR A 95 -7.43 6.20 -12.49
CA THR A 95 -6.04 6.00 -12.91
C THR A 95 -5.70 4.51 -12.91
N ASP A 96 -5.21 4.01 -14.03
CA ASP A 96 -4.72 2.64 -14.12
C ASP A 96 -3.27 2.59 -13.60
N PHE A 97 -3.09 1.89 -12.50
CA PHE A 97 -1.80 1.68 -11.85
C PHE A 97 -1.16 0.32 -12.20
N THR A 98 -1.79 -0.50 -13.03
CA THR A 98 -1.43 -1.91 -13.23
C THR A 98 0.03 -2.07 -13.66
N GLU A 99 0.46 -1.37 -14.71
CA GLU A 99 1.83 -1.49 -15.24
C GLU A 99 2.88 -1.07 -14.19
N SER A 100 2.67 0.08 -13.58
CA SER A 100 3.61 0.60 -12.57
C SER A 100 3.62 -0.22 -11.28
N LEU A 101 2.49 -0.81 -10.88
CA LEU A 101 2.43 -1.74 -9.75
C LEU A 101 3.21 -3.03 -10.03
N MET A 102 3.12 -3.56 -11.25
CA MET A 102 3.92 -4.73 -11.66
C MET A 102 5.42 -4.44 -11.64
N GLU A 103 5.84 -3.23 -12.02
CA GLU A 103 7.24 -2.81 -11.93
C GLU A 103 7.71 -2.65 -10.47
N GLU A 104 6.91 -1.96 -9.64
CA GLU A 104 7.24 -1.75 -8.23
C GLU A 104 7.29 -3.08 -7.46
N LYS A 105 6.36 -4.01 -7.73
CA LYS A 105 6.35 -5.36 -7.15
C LYS A 105 7.68 -6.10 -7.34
N LYS A 106 8.30 -5.99 -8.52
CA LYS A 106 9.59 -6.66 -8.82
C LYS A 106 10.71 -6.22 -7.86
N LYS A 107 10.69 -4.97 -7.38
CA LYS A 107 11.69 -4.44 -6.45
C LYS A 107 11.66 -5.13 -5.09
N PHE A 108 10.51 -5.69 -4.70
CA PHE A 108 10.29 -6.38 -3.43
C PHE A 108 10.25 -7.90 -3.56
N SER A 109 10.72 -8.44 -4.69
CA SER A 109 10.76 -9.89 -4.89
C SER A 109 11.90 -10.55 -4.09
N TRP A 110 11.75 -11.84 -3.78
CA TRP A 110 12.77 -12.64 -3.13
C TRP A 110 14.04 -12.75 -3.99
N GLU A 111 13.88 -12.80 -5.30
CA GLU A 111 14.98 -12.81 -6.26
C GLU A 111 15.84 -11.56 -6.11
N ARG A 112 15.21 -10.39 -6.10
CA ARG A 112 15.92 -9.12 -5.94
C ARG A 112 16.63 -9.01 -4.59
N MET A 113 16.01 -9.49 -3.52
CA MET A 113 16.63 -9.55 -2.20
C MET A 113 17.87 -10.45 -2.23
N THR A 114 17.76 -11.63 -2.84
CA THR A 114 18.87 -12.58 -2.97
C THR A 114 20.03 -12.00 -3.78
N GLU A 115 19.73 -11.32 -4.88
CA GLU A 115 20.72 -10.61 -5.70
C GLU A 115 21.46 -9.55 -4.89
N SER A 116 20.73 -8.71 -4.17
CA SER A 116 21.31 -7.66 -3.33
C SER A 116 22.24 -8.22 -2.25
N ILE A 117 21.87 -9.34 -1.64
CA ILE A 117 22.73 -10.02 -0.66
C ILE A 117 24.01 -10.54 -1.32
N LYS A 118 23.93 -11.16 -2.49
CA LYS A 118 25.09 -11.64 -3.25
C LYS A 118 26.03 -10.50 -3.65
N GLU A 119 25.47 -9.38 -4.14
CA GLU A 119 26.25 -8.18 -4.50
C GLU A 119 27.01 -7.63 -3.29
N LEU A 120 26.36 -7.53 -2.12
CA LEU A 120 27.00 -7.08 -0.89
C LEU A 120 28.12 -8.04 -0.45
N TYR A 121 27.89 -9.34 -0.52
CA TYR A 121 28.88 -10.34 -0.17
C TYR A 121 30.12 -10.23 -1.07
N THR A 122 29.95 -10.14 -2.38
CA THR A 122 31.07 -9.98 -3.33
C THR A 122 31.87 -8.71 -3.04
N LYS A 123 31.22 -7.58 -2.83
CA LYS A 123 31.87 -6.30 -2.47
C LYS A 123 32.65 -6.36 -1.15
N THR A 124 32.28 -7.26 -0.26
CA THR A 124 32.97 -7.44 1.03
C THR A 124 34.23 -8.28 0.89
N LEU A 125 34.26 -9.21 -0.08
CA LEU A 125 35.44 -10.06 -0.35
C LEU A 125 36.54 -9.35 -1.16
N GLU A 126 36.18 -8.27 -1.88
CA GLU A 126 37.12 -7.48 -2.70
C GLU A 126 37.86 -6.39 -1.90
N LYS A 127 37.60 -6.29 -0.58
CA LYS A 127 38.29 -5.39 0.36
C LYS A 127 39.31 -6.16 1.22
#